data_e8bdad038b29bd267bad76ce88bbf010
#
_entry.id   e8bdad038b29bd267bad76ce88bbf010
#
_cell.length_a   1.000
_cell.length_b   1.000
_cell.length_c   1.000
_cell.angle_alpha   90.00
_cell.angle_beta   90.00
_cell.angle_gamma   90.00
#
_symmetry.space_group_name_H-M   'P 1'
#
loop_
_entity.id
_entity.type
_entity.pdbx_description
1 polymer ?
#
loop_
_entity_poly.entity_id
_entity_poly.type
_entity_poly.pdbx_seq_one_letter_code
_entity_poly.pdbx_strand_id
1 'polypeptide(L)'
;MENEIMSEIATGETTPESQDETAPRRERIRLLKVPIDIVEPKDLELLVFKLVNEQRDYSIVLLSVWDLLRARRNAEYREYVNQAVLVIPISKSIVTGARFLLKKRPVRYMPFDFIIRCLSVLEQHEFSCYLLGGKKRVLLKIEKNVASTFPGLRIVGRYHGSFKRQEEPAIISAIRKSSPSLLLVGKGVRGGEFWITRNTGSLGNGLKLWCSDLFDVLAGRKWRPPRKIFHLGLEWIGYCLRCPAKFLRFFPFMYYKLLLLLYKISGKGKKV
;
A
#
# COMPACT_ATOMS: atom_id res chain seq x y z
N MET A 1 -41.46 1.30 58.84
CA MET A 1 -41.73 0.38 57.72
C MET A 1 -41.55 1.11 56.36
N GLU A 2 -40.54 1.96 56.26
CA GLU A 2 -40.26 2.78 55.06
C GLU A 2 -38.76 2.97 54.82
N ASN A 3 -37.90 2.16 55.46
CA ASN A 3 -36.42 2.33 55.32
C ASN A 3 -35.68 1.07 54.87
N GLU A 4 -36.36 0.10 54.27
CA GLU A 4 -35.73 -1.18 53.81
C GLU A 4 -35.78 -1.44 52.30
N ILE A 5 -36.26 -0.47 51.50
CA ILE A 5 -36.38 -0.67 50.01
C ILE A 5 -35.33 0.09 49.21
N MET A 6 -34.37 0.78 49.85
CA MET A 6 -33.37 1.61 49.15
C MET A 6 -31.94 1.06 49.14
N SER A 7 -31.72 -0.24 49.48
CA SER A 7 -30.36 -0.83 49.48
C SER A 7 -30.10 -1.89 48.44
N GLU A 8 -30.98 -2.10 47.46
CA GLU A 8 -30.83 -3.19 46.44
C GLU A 8 -30.68 -2.76 45.00
N ILE A 9 -30.36 -1.47 44.74
CA ILE A 9 -30.07 -0.98 43.39
C ILE A 9 -28.66 -0.37 43.33
N ALA A 10 -27.63 -1.18 43.54
CA ALA A 10 -26.25 -0.77 43.33
C ALA A 10 -25.34 -1.98 43.05
N THR A 11 -25.78 -2.91 42.22
CA THR A 11 -24.87 -3.83 41.49
C THR A 11 -25.08 -3.63 40.01
N GLY A 12 -24.49 -2.53 39.51
CA GLY A 12 -24.37 -2.29 38.10
C GLY A 12 -23.49 -3.36 37.47
N GLU A 13 -24.09 -4.33 36.80
CA GLU A 13 -23.43 -5.19 35.82
C GLU A 13 -22.81 -4.28 34.76
N THR A 14 -21.50 -4.21 34.75
CA THR A 14 -20.69 -3.70 33.63
C THR A 14 -20.97 -4.58 32.43
N THR A 15 -21.90 -4.17 31.60
CA THR A 15 -22.10 -4.71 30.25
C THR A 15 -20.77 -4.60 29.50
N PRO A 16 -20.23 -5.69 28.95
CA PRO A 16 -19.02 -5.59 28.11
C PRO A 16 -19.32 -4.67 26.95
N GLU A 17 -18.49 -3.64 26.76
CA GLU A 17 -18.51 -2.73 25.63
C GLU A 17 -18.72 -3.53 24.34
N SER A 18 -19.82 -3.27 23.68
CA SER A 18 -20.07 -3.73 22.32
C SER A 18 -18.93 -3.22 21.45
N GLN A 19 -17.99 -4.09 21.13
CA GLN A 19 -16.97 -3.81 20.13
C GLN A 19 -17.70 -3.40 18.86
N ASP A 20 -17.47 -2.16 18.44
CA ASP A 20 -18.03 -1.58 17.24
C ASP A 20 -17.63 -2.47 16.03
N GLU A 21 -18.54 -3.35 15.61
CA GLU A 21 -18.32 -4.31 14.50
C GLU A 21 -18.06 -3.61 13.16
N THR A 22 -18.24 -2.29 13.08
CA THR A 22 -18.09 -1.47 11.88
C THR A 22 -16.67 -0.94 11.66
N ALA A 23 -15.76 -1.04 12.63
CA ALA A 23 -14.41 -0.56 12.47
C ALA A 23 -13.53 -1.54 11.64
N PRO A 24 -12.84 -1.07 10.57
CA PRO A 24 -12.01 -1.94 9.75
C PRO A 24 -10.86 -2.53 10.58
N ARG A 25 -10.75 -3.86 10.58
CA ARG A 25 -9.72 -4.55 11.35
C ARG A 25 -8.37 -4.43 10.66
N ARG A 26 -7.41 -3.82 11.34
CA ARG A 26 -6.03 -3.68 10.90
C ARG A 26 -5.08 -4.02 12.04
N GLU A 27 -4.14 -4.91 11.80
CA GLU A 27 -3.05 -5.22 12.72
C GLU A 27 -1.71 -4.84 12.10
N ARG A 28 -0.90 -4.01 12.76
CA ARG A 28 0.45 -3.68 12.31
C ARG A 28 1.49 -4.54 13.04
N ILE A 29 2.25 -5.31 12.29
CA ILE A 29 3.37 -6.13 12.79
C ILE A 29 4.70 -5.60 12.25
N ARG A 30 5.82 -6.02 12.87
CA ARG A 30 7.16 -5.69 12.38
C ARG A 30 7.91 -6.97 11.98
N LEU A 31 8.18 -7.14 10.69
CA LEU A 31 9.00 -8.23 10.17
C LEU A 31 10.41 -7.71 9.90
N LEU A 32 11.42 -8.27 10.60
CA LEU A 32 12.81 -7.83 10.49
C LEU A 32 12.97 -6.32 10.71
N LYS A 33 12.20 -5.74 11.66
CA LYS A 33 12.11 -4.31 12.00
C LYS A 33 11.38 -3.42 10.97
N VAL A 34 10.78 -3.99 9.92
CA VAL A 34 10.01 -3.26 8.91
C VAL A 34 8.52 -3.46 9.19
N PRO A 35 7.70 -2.38 9.22
CA PRO A 35 6.27 -2.49 9.47
C PRO A 35 5.56 -3.17 8.29
N ILE A 36 4.53 -3.95 8.62
CA ILE A 36 3.65 -4.62 7.66
C ILE A 36 2.25 -4.61 8.26
N ASP A 37 1.27 -4.24 7.49
CA ASP A 37 -0.12 -4.26 7.92
C ASP A 37 -0.81 -5.55 7.47
N ILE A 38 -1.55 -6.14 8.40
CA ILE A 38 -2.46 -7.26 8.15
C ILE A 38 -3.84 -6.65 8.01
N VAL A 39 -4.37 -6.69 6.79
CA VAL A 39 -5.71 -6.22 6.45
C VAL A 39 -6.39 -7.33 5.68
N GLU A 40 -7.60 -7.70 6.07
CA GLU A 40 -8.37 -8.68 5.31
C GLU A 40 -9.03 -8.04 4.09
N PRO A 41 -9.32 -8.81 3.01
CA PRO A 41 -9.93 -8.27 1.81
C PRO A 41 -11.29 -7.60 2.03
N LYS A 42 -12.05 -8.06 3.02
CA LYS A 42 -13.35 -7.47 3.42
C LYS A 42 -13.21 -6.11 4.09
N ASP A 43 -12.10 -5.91 4.83
CA ASP A 43 -11.86 -4.67 5.59
C ASP A 43 -11.13 -3.61 4.75
N LEU A 44 -10.54 -4.00 3.60
CA LEU A 44 -9.70 -3.11 2.81
C LEU A 44 -10.47 -1.91 2.25
N GLU A 45 -11.66 -2.13 1.72
CA GLU A 45 -12.46 -1.09 1.07
C GLU A 45 -12.92 -0.06 2.11
N LEU A 46 -13.41 -0.52 3.26
CA LEU A 46 -13.78 0.34 4.38
C LEU A 46 -12.57 1.10 4.94
N LEU A 47 -11.39 0.45 5.01
CA LEU A 47 -10.17 1.11 5.46
C LEU A 47 -9.73 2.21 4.49
N VAL A 48 -9.76 1.95 3.18
CA VAL A 48 -9.42 2.95 2.15
C VAL A 48 -10.41 4.12 2.22
N PHE A 49 -11.70 3.85 2.30
CA PHE A 49 -12.72 4.88 2.48
C PHE A 49 -12.44 5.77 3.71
N LYS A 50 -12.18 5.14 4.88
CA LYS A 50 -11.86 5.87 6.10
C LYS A 50 -10.63 6.76 5.93
N LEU A 51 -9.53 6.22 5.38
CA LEU A 51 -8.29 6.96 5.18
C LEU A 51 -8.44 8.14 4.21
N VAL A 52 -9.26 7.98 3.17
CA VAL A 52 -9.57 9.08 2.24
C VAL A 52 -10.40 10.16 2.95
N ASN A 53 -11.41 9.74 3.71
CA ASN A 53 -12.34 10.66 4.38
C ASN A 53 -11.68 11.46 5.52
N GLU A 54 -10.61 10.93 6.13
CA GLU A 54 -9.82 11.67 7.15
C GLU A 54 -9.11 12.90 6.58
N GLN A 55 -8.98 13.04 5.27
CA GLN A 55 -8.37 14.17 4.57
C GLN A 55 -7.00 14.58 5.14
N ARG A 56 -6.17 13.59 5.48
CA ARG A 56 -4.80 13.79 5.95
C ARG A 56 -3.78 13.45 4.86
N ASP A 57 -2.56 13.95 5.03
CA ASP A 57 -1.44 13.60 4.16
C ASP A 57 -0.94 12.19 4.48
N TYR A 58 -1.45 11.20 3.74
CA TYR A 58 -1.13 9.80 3.96
C TYR A 58 -0.44 9.17 2.75
N SER A 59 0.50 8.26 3.01
CA SER A 59 1.12 7.43 1.98
C SER A 59 0.84 5.94 2.21
N ILE A 60 0.65 5.21 1.10
CA ILE A 60 0.50 3.75 1.08
C ILE A 60 1.74 3.16 0.41
N VAL A 61 2.30 2.11 1.00
CA VAL A 61 3.45 1.39 0.47
C VAL A 61 3.08 -0.04 0.12
N LEU A 62 3.28 -0.43 -1.14
CA LEU A 62 3.20 -1.81 -1.59
C LEU A 62 4.58 -2.46 -1.41
N LEU A 63 4.74 -3.24 -0.35
CA LEU A 63 6.03 -3.75 0.10
C LEU A 63 6.38 -5.11 -0.53
N SER A 64 7.41 -5.14 -1.36
CA SER A 64 8.02 -6.39 -1.82
C SER A 64 9.15 -6.85 -0.89
N VAL A 65 9.65 -8.08 -1.07
CA VAL A 65 10.82 -8.57 -0.32
C VAL A 65 12.07 -7.71 -0.59
N TRP A 66 12.19 -7.14 -1.79
CA TRP A 66 13.26 -6.21 -2.15
C TRP A 66 13.19 -4.92 -1.36
N ASP A 67 11.98 -4.37 -1.25
CA ASP A 67 11.70 -3.15 -0.51
C ASP A 67 11.97 -3.37 0.98
N LEU A 68 11.60 -4.53 1.52
CA LEU A 68 11.90 -4.90 2.89
C LEU A 68 13.42 -4.97 3.13
N LEU A 69 14.19 -5.62 2.24
CA LEU A 69 15.64 -5.69 2.35
C LEU A 69 16.29 -4.31 2.18
N ARG A 70 15.74 -3.46 1.30
CA ARG A 70 16.17 -2.08 1.11
C ARG A 70 15.93 -1.23 2.35
N ALA A 71 14.76 -1.32 2.97
CA ALA A 71 14.42 -0.63 4.22
C ALA A 71 15.37 -0.99 5.38
N ARG A 72 15.92 -2.19 5.37
CA ARG A 72 16.93 -2.59 6.36
C ARG A 72 18.29 -1.93 6.16
N ARG A 73 18.68 -1.64 4.92
CA ARG A 73 20.02 -1.12 4.56
C ARG A 73 20.05 0.38 4.41
N ASN A 74 18.94 0.98 3.95
CA ASN A 74 18.83 2.41 3.66
C ASN A 74 17.92 3.08 4.69
N ALA A 75 18.45 4.06 5.42
CA ALA A 75 17.73 4.77 6.47
C ALA A 75 16.59 5.63 5.89
N GLU A 76 16.82 6.33 4.77
CA GLU A 76 15.80 7.15 4.08
C GLU A 76 14.62 6.29 3.63
N TYR A 77 14.89 5.11 3.05
CA TYR A 77 13.84 4.19 2.63
C TYR A 77 13.07 3.59 3.82
N ARG A 78 13.75 3.31 4.91
CA ARG A 78 13.13 2.84 6.16
C ARG A 78 12.19 3.88 6.71
N GLU A 79 12.58 5.15 6.71
CA GLU A 79 11.75 6.25 7.17
C GLU A 79 10.50 6.40 6.29
N TYR A 80 10.66 6.36 4.97
CA TYR A 80 9.54 6.34 4.02
C TYR A 80 8.52 5.24 4.35
N VAL A 81 8.99 4.01 4.62
CA VAL A 81 8.10 2.89 4.95
C VAL A 81 7.48 3.05 6.35
N ASN A 82 8.23 3.60 7.33
CA ASN A 82 7.72 3.82 8.69
C ASN A 82 6.63 4.89 8.75
N GLN A 83 6.75 5.94 7.95
CA GLN A 83 5.78 7.04 7.89
C GLN A 83 4.50 6.65 7.14
N ALA A 84 4.52 5.57 6.36
CA ALA A 84 3.36 5.13 5.61
C ALA A 84 2.20 4.76 6.54
N VAL A 85 1.01 5.30 6.25
CA VAL A 85 -0.21 4.94 6.98
C VAL A 85 -0.56 3.48 6.78
N LEU A 86 -0.26 2.92 5.59
CA LEU A 86 -0.57 1.54 5.25
C LEU A 86 0.59 0.90 4.48
N VAL A 87 1.06 -0.27 4.95
CA VAL A 87 2.15 -1.04 4.34
C VAL A 87 1.65 -2.43 3.96
N ILE A 88 1.35 -2.63 2.70
CA ILE A 88 0.72 -3.83 2.17
C ILE A 88 1.75 -4.79 1.59
N PRO A 89 1.85 -6.04 2.08
CA PRO A 89 2.78 -7.03 1.54
C PRO A 89 2.31 -7.56 0.19
N ILE A 90 3.19 -7.49 -0.82
CA ILE A 90 2.93 -7.97 -2.18
C ILE A 90 3.75 -9.21 -2.56
N SER A 91 4.69 -9.64 -1.71
CA SER A 91 5.54 -10.82 -1.95
C SER A 91 5.17 -12.00 -1.06
N LYS A 92 5.08 -13.20 -1.63
CA LYS A 92 4.85 -14.45 -0.88
C LYS A 92 5.91 -14.68 0.19
N SER A 93 7.16 -14.30 -0.08
CA SER A 93 8.27 -14.41 0.87
C SER A 93 8.03 -13.62 2.16
N ILE A 94 7.40 -12.44 2.09
CA ILE A 94 7.02 -11.66 3.28
C ILE A 94 6.00 -12.43 4.12
N VAL A 95 4.95 -12.96 3.49
CA VAL A 95 3.90 -13.73 4.18
C VAL A 95 4.49 -14.97 4.86
N THR A 96 5.33 -15.73 4.13
CA THR A 96 5.98 -16.93 4.70
C THR A 96 6.97 -16.56 5.82
N GLY A 97 7.70 -15.45 5.70
CA GLY A 97 8.59 -14.94 6.73
C GLY A 97 7.86 -14.49 8.00
N ALA A 98 6.74 -13.78 7.85
CA ALA A 98 5.89 -13.39 8.98
C ALA A 98 5.31 -14.61 9.69
N ARG A 99 4.84 -15.62 8.94
CA ARG A 99 4.37 -16.89 9.51
C ARG A 99 5.48 -17.62 10.26
N PHE A 100 6.69 -17.65 9.71
CA PHE A 100 7.84 -18.36 10.28
C PHE A 100 8.33 -17.70 11.59
N LEU A 101 8.49 -16.36 11.61
CA LEU A 101 9.03 -15.64 12.77
C LEU A 101 7.98 -15.25 13.80
N LEU A 102 6.83 -14.74 13.35
CA LEU A 102 5.84 -14.06 14.18
C LEU A 102 4.55 -14.87 14.39
N LYS A 103 4.43 -16.04 13.72
CA LYS A 103 3.20 -16.83 13.69
C LYS A 103 1.97 -16.10 13.13
N LYS A 104 2.17 -14.97 12.47
CA LYS A 104 1.15 -14.14 11.83
C LYS A 104 1.06 -14.46 10.34
N ARG A 105 -0.13 -14.29 9.74
CA ARG A 105 -0.37 -14.57 8.32
C ARG A 105 -0.93 -13.33 7.62
N PRO A 106 -0.07 -12.36 7.24
CA PRO A 106 -0.54 -11.22 6.46
C PRO A 106 -1.17 -11.68 5.14
N VAL A 107 -2.21 -10.98 4.72
CA VAL A 107 -2.80 -11.21 3.41
C VAL A 107 -1.89 -10.63 2.34
N ARG A 108 -1.62 -11.41 1.30
CA ARG A 108 -0.85 -10.96 0.15
C ARG A 108 -1.76 -10.35 -0.90
N TYR A 109 -1.51 -9.10 -1.25
CA TYR A 109 -2.25 -8.42 -2.31
C TYR A 109 -1.49 -8.43 -3.63
N MET A 110 -2.20 -8.70 -4.73
CA MET A 110 -1.69 -8.41 -6.06
C MET A 110 -1.73 -6.89 -6.26
N PRO A 111 -0.60 -6.24 -6.62
CA PRO A 111 -0.55 -4.77 -6.71
C PRO A 111 -1.61 -4.17 -7.61
N PHE A 112 -1.90 -4.82 -8.74
CA PHE A 112 -2.95 -4.38 -9.65
C PHE A 112 -4.35 -4.46 -9.00
N ASP A 113 -4.69 -5.60 -8.38
CA ASP A 113 -5.99 -5.80 -7.75
C ASP A 113 -6.19 -4.83 -6.57
N PHE A 114 -5.11 -4.50 -5.83
CA PHE A 114 -5.14 -3.49 -4.78
C PHE A 114 -5.53 -2.11 -5.32
N ILE A 115 -4.89 -1.67 -6.42
CA ILE A 115 -5.21 -0.37 -7.05
C ILE A 115 -6.65 -0.38 -7.58
N ILE A 116 -7.09 -1.45 -8.24
CA ILE A 116 -8.46 -1.57 -8.75
C ILE A 116 -9.48 -1.42 -7.61
N ARG A 117 -9.24 -2.04 -6.44
CA ARG A 117 -10.10 -1.87 -5.26
C ARG A 117 -10.09 -0.43 -4.74
N CYS A 118 -8.91 0.22 -4.69
CA CYS A 118 -8.85 1.63 -4.33
C CYS A 118 -9.68 2.50 -5.29
N LEU A 119 -9.55 2.28 -6.61
CA LEU A 119 -10.31 3.04 -7.62
C LEU A 119 -11.81 2.77 -7.53
N SER A 120 -12.23 1.53 -7.22
CA SER A 120 -13.64 1.18 -6.99
C SER A 120 -14.23 1.95 -5.79
N VAL A 121 -13.49 2.04 -4.68
CA VAL A 121 -13.91 2.84 -3.51
C VAL A 121 -14.04 4.32 -3.89
N LEU A 122 -13.09 4.85 -4.66
CA LEU A 122 -13.15 6.25 -5.10
C LEU A 122 -14.37 6.52 -5.98
N GLU A 123 -14.70 5.61 -6.89
CA GLU A 123 -15.89 5.72 -7.75
C GLU A 123 -17.17 5.68 -6.92
N GLN A 124 -17.32 4.69 -6.03
CA GLN A 124 -18.51 4.48 -5.20
C GLN A 124 -18.83 5.67 -4.30
N HIS A 125 -17.82 6.43 -3.89
CA HIS A 125 -17.94 7.57 -2.99
C HIS A 125 -17.64 8.92 -3.65
N GLU A 126 -17.64 8.99 -4.98
CA GLU A 126 -17.42 10.20 -5.78
C GLU A 126 -16.09 10.93 -5.46
N PHE A 127 -15.11 10.20 -4.97
CA PHE A 127 -13.79 10.72 -4.71
C PHE A 127 -12.99 10.91 -6.00
N SER A 128 -11.91 11.70 -5.91
CA SER A 128 -11.11 12.08 -7.07
C SER A 128 -9.73 11.42 -7.09
N CYS A 129 -9.19 11.24 -8.30
CA CYS A 129 -7.87 10.67 -8.52
C CYS A 129 -7.02 11.58 -9.41
N TYR A 130 -5.71 11.66 -9.11
CA TYR A 130 -4.71 12.32 -9.96
C TYR A 130 -3.63 11.32 -10.40
N LEU A 131 -3.21 11.40 -11.67
CA LEU A 131 -2.22 10.49 -12.25
C LEU A 131 -0.93 11.24 -12.55
N LEU A 132 0.15 10.95 -11.82
CA LEU A 132 1.47 11.54 -12.05
C LEU A 132 2.47 10.46 -12.44
N GLY A 133 3.13 10.58 -13.59
CA GLY A 133 4.18 9.64 -13.98
C GLY A 133 3.93 8.97 -15.32
N GLY A 134 4.82 8.06 -15.68
CA GLY A 134 4.78 7.40 -16.99
C GLY A 134 5.06 8.34 -18.16
N LYS A 135 4.91 7.79 -19.38
CA LYS A 135 4.96 8.58 -20.62
C LYS A 135 3.58 9.11 -20.96
N LYS A 136 3.48 10.25 -21.65
CA LYS A 136 2.22 10.86 -22.09
C LYS A 136 1.25 9.85 -22.75
N ARG A 137 1.75 9.01 -23.67
CA ARG A 137 0.94 7.95 -24.31
C ARG A 137 0.43 6.88 -23.33
N VAL A 138 1.15 6.61 -22.25
CA VAL A 138 0.73 5.66 -21.20
C VAL A 138 -0.40 6.24 -20.40
N LEU A 139 -0.29 7.49 -19.98
CA LEU A 139 -1.36 8.19 -19.23
C LEU A 139 -2.68 8.25 -20.00
N LEU A 140 -2.65 8.58 -21.30
CA LEU A 140 -3.85 8.59 -22.14
C LEU A 140 -4.53 7.20 -22.21
N LYS A 141 -3.72 6.12 -22.26
CA LYS A 141 -4.26 4.76 -22.23
C LYS A 141 -4.84 4.39 -20.86
N ILE A 142 -4.16 4.79 -19.78
CA ILE A 142 -4.67 4.57 -18.42
C ILE A 142 -6.01 5.27 -18.25
N GLU A 143 -6.08 6.56 -18.61
CA GLU A 143 -7.32 7.34 -18.51
C GLU A 143 -8.47 6.66 -19.28
N LYS A 144 -8.23 6.26 -20.53
CA LYS A 144 -9.24 5.55 -21.33
C LYS A 144 -9.69 4.24 -20.66
N ASN A 145 -8.73 3.42 -20.20
CA ASN A 145 -9.01 2.13 -19.57
C ASN A 145 -9.74 2.32 -18.21
N VAL A 146 -9.32 3.30 -17.43
CA VAL A 146 -9.93 3.62 -16.14
C VAL A 146 -11.34 4.17 -16.35
N ALA A 147 -11.53 5.12 -17.26
CA ALA A 147 -12.86 5.66 -17.59
C ALA A 147 -13.82 4.61 -18.14
N SER A 148 -13.34 3.60 -18.90
CA SER A 148 -14.19 2.51 -19.37
C SER A 148 -14.55 1.50 -18.28
N THR A 149 -13.71 1.35 -17.23
CA THR A 149 -13.93 0.41 -16.12
C THR A 149 -14.68 1.07 -14.97
N PHE A 150 -14.43 2.34 -14.74
CA PHE A 150 -14.95 3.17 -13.65
C PHE A 150 -15.50 4.49 -14.24
N PRO A 151 -16.71 4.47 -14.87
CA PRO A 151 -17.27 5.66 -15.55
C PRO A 151 -17.54 6.84 -14.62
N GLY A 152 -17.84 6.57 -13.34
CA GLY A 152 -18.10 7.58 -12.32
C GLY A 152 -16.83 8.15 -11.65
N LEU A 153 -15.65 7.58 -11.92
CA LEU A 153 -14.43 8.02 -11.29
C LEU A 153 -13.93 9.38 -11.81
N ARG A 154 -13.77 10.34 -10.93
CA ARG A 154 -13.29 11.70 -11.25
C ARG A 154 -11.78 11.76 -11.33
N ILE A 155 -11.20 11.73 -12.55
CA ILE A 155 -9.79 12.01 -12.78
C ILE A 155 -9.60 13.53 -12.88
N VAL A 156 -9.15 14.17 -11.79
CA VAL A 156 -9.02 15.63 -11.68
C VAL A 156 -7.76 16.19 -12.32
N GLY A 157 -6.83 15.31 -12.74
CA GLY A 157 -5.65 15.75 -13.48
C GLY A 157 -4.69 14.62 -13.79
N ARG A 158 -3.77 14.89 -14.71
CA ARG A 158 -2.69 13.99 -15.08
C ARG A 158 -1.47 14.75 -15.55
N TYR A 159 -0.29 14.25 -15.22
CA TYR A 159 0.97 14.77 -15.76
C TYR A 159 2.01 13.66 -15.94
N HIS A 160 2.82 13.75 -17.00
CA HIS A 160 3.84 12.71 -17.28
C HIS A 160 5.01 12.80 -16.31
N GLY A 161 5.75 11.71 -16.10
CA GLY A 161 6.85 11.66 -15.13
C GLY A 161 8.16 12.27 -15.59
N SER A 162 8.34 12.50 -16.89
CA SER A 162 9.57 13.08 -17.46
C SER A 162 9.49 14.59 -17.55
N PHE A 163 9.28 15.26 -16.43
CA PHE A 163 9.27 16.72 -16.34
C PHE A 163 10.63 17.27 -15.89
N LYS A 164 10.91 18.52 -16.24
CA LYS A 164 12.12 19.23 -15.82
C LYS A 164 11.99 19.68 -14.36
N ARG A 165 13.13 19.86 -13.67
CA ARG A 165 13.14 20.32 -12.27
C ARG A 165 12.45 21.69 -12.10
N GLN A 166 12.53 22.53 -13.09
CA GLN A 166 11.90 23.87 -13.12
C GLN A 166 10.37 23.80 -13.16
N GLU A 167 9.79 22.72 -13.73
CA GLU A 167 8.34 22.49 -13.83
C GLU A 167 7.75 21.90 -12.56
N GLU A 168 8.59 21.30 -11.70
CA GLU A 168 8.16 20.58 -10.50
C GLU A 168 7.31 21.41 -9.55
N PRO A 169 7.65 22.68 -9.21
CA PRO A 169 6.82 23.50 -8.34
C PRO A 169 5.41 23.76 -8.91
N ALA A 170 5.31 23.98 -10.22
CA ALA A 170 4.03 24.18 -10.90
C ALA A 170 3.16 22.92 -10.85
N ILE A 171 3.78 21.74 -11.03
CA ILE A 171 3.09 20.44 -10.94
C ILE A 171 2.58 20.20 -9.52
N ILE A 172 3.41 20.45 -8.50
CA ILE A 172 3.02 20.34 -7.09
C ILE A 172 1.85 21.27 -6.78
N SER A 173 1.93 22.53 -7.24
CA SER A 173 0.85 23.50 -7.08
C SER A 173 -0.44 23.04 -7.75
N ALA A 174 -0.36 22.48 -8.97
CA ALA A 174 -1.52 21.94 -9.68
C ALA A 174 -2.17 20.76 -8.93
N ILE A 175 -1.36 19.82 -8.41
CA ILE A 175 -1.83 18.70 -7.60
C ILE A 175 -2.53 19.22 -6.34
N ARG A 176 -1.89 20.15 -5.61
CA ARG A 176 -2.46 20.73 -4.40
C ARG A 176 -3.78 21.46 -4.66
N LYS A 177 -3.87 22.24 -5.75
CA LYS A 177 -5.10 22.95 -6.13
C LYS A 177 -6.22 22.01 -6.53
N SER A 178 -5.91 20.88 -7.18
CA SER A 178 -6.91 19.88 -7.55
C SER A 178 -7.36 18.99 -6.38
N SER A 179 -6.65 19.02 -5.24
CA SER A 179 -6.96 18.30 -3.99
C SER A 179 -7.46 16.87 -4.23
N PRO A 180 -6.66 16.00 -4.89
CA PRO A 180 -7.10 14.66 -5.21
C PRO A 180 -7.19 13.81 -3.94
N SER A 181 -8.26 13.01 -3.83
CA SER A 181 -8.41 12.02 -2.76
C SER A 181 -7.35 10.91 -2.84
N LEU A 182 -6.91 10.56 -4.07
CA LEU A 182 -5.84 9.62 -4.33
C LEU A 182 -4.87 10.16 -5.40
N LEU A 183 -3.60 10.28 -5.05
CA LEU A 183 -2.51 10.56 -5.99
C LEU A 183 -1.76 9.27 -6.32
N LEU A 184 -1.87 8.80 -7.55
CA LEU A 184 -1.10 7.68 -8.07
C LEU A 184 0.18 8.20 -8.74
N VAL A 185 1.34 7.81 -8.21
CA VAL A 185 2.65 8.22 -8.72
C VAL A 185 3.35 7.05 -9.39
N GLY A 186 3.52 7.13 -10.71
CA GLY A 186 4.17 6.11 -11.53
C GLY A 186 5.64 6.40 -11.78
N LYS A 187 6.31 5.45 -12.45
CA LYS A 187 7.71 5.61 -12.84
C LYS A 187 7.94 6.81 -13.77
N GLY A 188 9.20 7.27 -13.79
CA GLY A 188 9.62 8.43 -14.59
C GLY A 188 9.70 9.72 -13.78
N VAL A 189 9.02 9.78 -12.64
CA VAL A 189 9.15 10.88 -11.70
C VAL A 189 10.54 10.81 -11.05
N ARG A 190 11.27 11.92 -11.07
CA ARG A 190 12.63 12.01 -10.51
C ARG A 190 12.60 11.75 -9.01
N GLY A 191 13.48 10.87 -8.54
CA GLY A 191 13.51 10.45 -7.14
C GLY A 191 12.62 9.24 -6.84
N GLY A 192 11.77 8.82 -7.80
CA GLY A 192 10.93 7.64 -7.64
C GLY A 192 9.97 7.77 -6.44
N GLU A 193 9.89 6.73 -5.60
CA GLU A 193 9.06 6.71 -4.40
C GLU A 193 9.40 7.81 -3.38
N PHE A 194 10.67 8.24 -3.30
CA PHE A 194 11.07 9.32 -2.40
C PHE A 194 10.51 10.70 -2.80
N TRP A 195 10.05 10.84 -4.04
CA TRP A 195 9.41 12.07 -4.46
C TRP A 195 8.18 12.40 -3.61
N ILE A 196 7.41 11.38 -3.24
CA ILE A 196 6.24 11.53 -2.36
C ILE A 196 6.68 12.08 -1.01
N THR A 197 7.68 11.46 -0.36
CA THR A 197 8.16 11.86 0.97
C THR A 197 8.79 13.26 0.96
N ARG A 198 9.58 13.57 -0.06
CA ARG A 198 10.23 14.90 -0.18
C ARG A 198 9.24 16.04 -0.39
N ASN A 199 8.06 15.73 -0.88
CA ASN A 199 7.00 16.70 -1.13
C ASN A 199 5.82 16.56 -0.15
N THR A 200 5.99 15.78 0.93
CA THR A 200 5.02 15.69 2.03
C THR A 200 4.69 17.08 2.55
N GLY A 201 3.42 17.36 2.78
CA GLY A 201 2.91 18.68 3.17
C GLY A 201 2.73 19.68 2.01
N SER A 202 3.52 19.56 0.92
CA SER A 202 3.38 20.44 -0.27
C SER A 202 2.32 19.95 -1.25
N LEU A 203 2.08 18.64 -1.29
CA LEU A 203 1.10 18.00 -2.19
C LEU A 203 -0.35 18.14 -1.72
N GLY A 204 -0.58 18.61 -0.48
CA GLY A 204 -1.89 18.64 0.14
C GLY A 204 -2.31 17.30 0.74
N ASN A 205 -3.53 17.25 1.25
CA ASN A 205 -4.12 16.07 1.88
C ASN A 205 -4.50 15.00 0.83
N GLY A 206 -4.81 13.81 1.32
CA GLY A 206 -5.21 12.66 0.51
C GLY A 206 -4.20 11.51 0.54
N LEU A 207 -4.59 10.38 -0.01
CA LEU A 207 -3.76 9.19 -0.12
C LEU A 207 -2.75 9.33 -1.26
N LYS A 208 -1.51 8.92 -1.04
CA LYS A 208 -0.45 8.90 -2.05
C LYS A 208 0.09 7.49 -2.19
N LEU A 209 0.17 6.99 -3.41
CA LEU A 209 0.61 5.64 -3.70
C LEU A 209 1.65 5.63 -4.82
N TRP A 210 2.85 5.11 -4.53
CA TRP A 210 3.85 4.82 -5.54
C TRP A 210 3.51 3.53 -6.29
N CYS A 211 3.23 3.66 -7.58
CA CYS A 211 2.77 2.57 -8.45
C CYS A 211 3.87 1.95 -9.30
N SER A 212 5.07 2.56 -9.38
CA SER A 212 6.19 2.05 -10.21
C SER A 212 5.72 1.64 -11.62
N ASP A 213 5.93 0.38 -11.99
CA ASP A 213 5.58 -0.21 -13.29
C ASP A 213 4.08 -0.51 -13.48
N LEU A 214 3.24 -0.33 -12.46
CA LEU A 214 1.81 -0.64 -12.54
C LEU A 214 1.07 0.25 -13.55
N PHE A 215 1.59 1.42 -13.84
CA PHE A 215 1.06 2.26 -14.93
C PHE A 215 1.12 1.55 -16.28
N ASP A 216 2.19 0.80 -16.56
CA ASP A 216 2.26 0.00 -17.78
C ASP A 216 1.26 -1.16 -17.80
N VAL A 217 0.91 -1.71 -16.61
CA VAL A 217 -0.13 -2.74 -16.47
C VAL A 217 -1.53 -2.14 -16.64
N LEU A 218 -1.82 -0.99 -16.02
CA LEU A 218 -3.08 -0.27 -16.16
C LEU A 218 -3.33 0.19 -17.61
N ALA A 219 -2.24 0.54 -18.33
CA ALA A 219 -2.30 0.87 -19.75
C ALA A 219 -2.43 -0.36 -20.68
N GLY A 220 -2.47 -1.58 -20.14
CA GLY A 220 -2.51 -2.82 -20.94
C GLY A 220 -1.22 -3.10 -21.72
N ARG A 221 -0.09 -2.45 -21.38
CA ARG A 221 1.20 -2.60 -22.07
C ARG A 221 2.09 -3.69 -21.49
N LYS A 222 1.87 -4.03 -20.21
CA LYS A 222 2.66 -5.02 -19.50
C LYS A 222 1.79 -6.19 -19.08
N TRP A 223 2.33 -7.39 -19.28
CA TRP A 223 1.64 -8.60 -18.88
C TRP A 223 1.41 -8.66 -17.39
N ARG A 224 0.22 -9.11 -17.01
CA ARG A 224 -0.22 -9.38 -15.64
C ARG A 224 -0.15 -10.89 -15.39
N PRO A 225 0.52 -11.35 -14.34
CA PRO A 225 0.51 -12.77 -14.01
C PRO A 225 -0.92 -13.23 -13.66
N PRO A 226 -1.36 -14.39 -14.14
CA PRO A 226 -2.64 -14.97 -13.73
C PRO A 226 -2.73 -15.12 -12.20
N ARG A 227 -3.93 -14.96 -11.66
CA ARG A 227 -4.15 -15.07 -10.20
C ARG A 227 -3.63 -16.38 -9.62
N LYS A 228 -3.82 -17.51 -10.31
CA LYS A 228 -3.31 -18.83 -9.88
C LYS A 228 -1.78 -18.82 -9.72
N ILE A 229 -1.03 -18.30 -10.69
CA ILE A 229 0.43 -18.21 -10.65
C ILE A 229 0.88 -17.28 -9.51
N PHE A 230 0.18 -16.17 -9.31
CA PHE A 230 0.44 -15.26 -8.21
C PHE A 230 0.24 -15.94 -6.85
N HIS A 231 -0.88 -16.61 -6.60
CA HIS A 231 -1.14 -17.32 -5.34
C HIS A 231 -0.11 -18.40 -5.04
N LEU A 232 0.37 -19.12 -6.06
CA LEU A 232 1.45 -20.09 -5.92
C LEU A 232 2.80 -19.43 -5.64
N GLY A 233 2.95 -18.11 -5.91
CA GLY A 233 4.21 -17.38 -5.79
C GLY A 233 5.23 -17.74 -6.87
N LEU A 234 4.76 -18.22 -8.00
CA LEU A 234 5.56 -18.65 -9.16
C LEU A 234 5.71 -17.56 -10.22
N GLU A 235 5.28 -16.34 -9.94
CA GLU A 235 5.40 -15.20 -10.86
C GLU A 235 6.84 -14.91 -11.30
N TRP A 236 7.82 -15.25 -10.43
CA TRP A 236 9.23 -15.07 -10.74
C TRP A 236 9.71 -15.97 -11.90
N ILE A 237 9.09 -17.15 -12.09
CA ILE A 237 9.41 -18.06 -13.21
C ILE A 237 9.11 -17.37 -14.53
N GLY A 238 7.93 -16.78 -14.68
CA GLY A 238 7.55 -16.04 -15.88
C GLY A 238 8.45 -14.83 -16.15
N TYR A 239 9.01 -14.21 -15.10
CA TYR A 239 10.00 -13.14 -15.25
C TYR A 239 11.38 -13.66 -15.64
N CYS A 240 11.82 -14.82 -15.11
CA CYS A 240 13.10 -15.42 -15.45
C CYS A 240 13.12 -15.97 -16.89
N LEU A 241 12.04 -16.60 -17.34
CA LEU A 241 11.90 -17.09 -18.71
C LEU A 241 12.01 -15.97 -19.76
N ARG A 242 11.49 -14.77 -19.42
CA ARG A 242 11.56 -13.60 -20.30
C ARG A 242 12.87 -12.83 -20.24
N CYS A 243 13.63 -12.97 -19.16
CA CYS A 243 14.87 -12.23 -18.96
C CYS A 243 15.81 -13.01 -18.03
N PRO A 244 16.70 -13.87 -18.58
CA PRO A 244 17.58 -14.75 -17.78
C PRO A 244 18.53 -14.00 -16.85
N ALA A 245 18.93 -12.75 -17.19
CA ALA A 245 19.71 -11.90 -16.29
C ALA A 245 19.01 -11.62 -14.92
N LYS A 246 17.70 -11.83 -14.84
CA LYS A 246 16.96 -11.71 -13.56
C LYS A 246 17.20 -12.90 -12.61
N PHE A 247 17.88 -13.95 -13.04
CA PHE A 247 18.30 -15.04 -12.17
C PHE A 247 19.23 -14.55 -11.04
N LEU A 248 20.01 -13.50 -11.27
CA LEU A 248 20.80 -12.83 -10.23
C LEU A 248 19.95 -12.31 -9.05
N ARG A 249 18.65 -12.16 -9.25
CA ARG A 249 17.71 -11.85 -8.17
C ARG A 249 17.47 -13.00 -7.19
N PHE A 250 18.01 -14.18 -7.44
CA PHE A 250 17.93 -15.31 -6.52
C PHE A 250 18.75 -15.06 -5.24
N PHE A 251 19.91 -14.40 -5.33
CA PHE A 251 20.77 -14.12 -4.17
C PHE A 251 20.08 -13.37 -3.01
N PRO A 252 19.34 -12.30 -3.25
CA PRO A 252 18.59 -11.64 -2.18
C PRO A 252 17.51 -12.51 -1.52
N PHE A 253 16.92 -13.46 -2.24
CA PHE A 253 16.01 -14.43 -1.61
C PHE A 253 16.75 -15.37 -0.66
N MET A 254 17.93 -15.84 -1.02
CA MET A 254 18.79 -16.63 -0.13
C MET A 254 19.19 -15.81 1.10
N TYR A 255 19.66 -14.57 0.89
CA TYR A 255 19.98 -13.66 1.98
C TYR A 255 18.79 -13.41 2.91
N TYR A 256 17.59 -13.20 2.35
CA TYR A 256 16.38 -13.03 3.14
C TYR A 256 16.07 -14.27 4.01
N LYS A 257 16.18 -15.49 3.43
CA LYS A 257 15.97 -16.74 4.19
C LYS A 257 17.00 -16.90 5.32
N LEU A 258 18.26 -16.59 5.04
CA LEU A 258 19.33 -16.60 6.05
C LEU A 258 19.02 -15.63 7.19
N LEU A 259 18.60 -14.41 6.89
CA LEU A 259 18.18 -13.42 7.88
C LEU A 259 17.04 -13.94 8.76
N LEU A 260 16.02 -14.57 8.17
CA LEU A 260 14.92 -15.15 8.94
C LEU A 260 15.42 -16.23 9.92
N LEU A 261 16.35 -17.08 9.47
CA LEU A 261 16.94 -18.11 10.31
C LEU A 261 17.73 -17.52 11.47
N LEU A 262 18.61 -16.55 11.19
CA LEU A 262 19.40 -15.85 12.20
C LEU A 262 18.51 -15.15 13.24
N TYR A 263 17.44 -14.50 12.81
CA TYR A 263 16.48 -13.86 13.73
C TYR A 263 15.72 -14.86 14.59
N LYS A 264 15.43 -16.03 14.07
CA LYS A 264 14.77 -17.11 14.82
C LYS A 264 15.68 -17.69 15.89
N ILE A 265 16.96 -17.98 15.53
CA ILE A 265 17.97 -18.51 16.45
C ILE A 265 18.29 -17.50 17.55
N SER A 266 18.44 -16.21 17.20
CA SER A 266 18.79 -15.15 18.16
C SER A 266 17.62 -14.73 19.06
N GLY A 267 16.44 -15.32 18.96
CA GLY A 267 15.26 -14.97 19.74
C GLY A 267 14.68 -13.56 19.47
N LYS A 268 15.32 -12.79 18.58
CA LYS A 268 14.91 -11.41 18.25
C LYS A 268 13.57 -11.32 17.50
N GLY A 269 13.06 -12.45 17.01
CA GLY A 269 11.74 -12.54 16.38
C GLY A 269 10.55 -12.46 17.34
N LYS A 270 10.77 -12.54 18.66
CA LYS A 270 9.72 -12.49 19.68
C LYS A 270 9.56 -11.12 20.35
N LYS A 271 10.50 -10.18 20.14
CA LYS A 271 10.43 -8.82 20.68
C LYS A 271 9.84 -7.90 19.59
N VAL A 272 8.53 -7.76 19.59
CA VAL A 272 7.77 -6.73 18.86
C VAL A 272 7.08 -5.86 19.88
#